data_cf39ab883dfbf236bc186b41e3923875
#
_entry.id   cf39ab883dfbf236bc186b41e3923875
#
_cell.length_a   1.000
_cell.length_b   1.000
_cell.length_c   1.000
_cell.angle_alpha   90.00
_cell.angle_beta   90.00
_cell.angle_gamma   90.00
#
_symmetry.space_group_name_H-M   'P 1'
#
loop_
_entity.id
_entity.type
_entity.pdbx_description
1 polymer ?
#
loop_
_entity_poly.entity_id
_entity_poly.type
_entity_poly.pdbx_seq_one_letter_code
_entity_poly.pdbx_strand_id
1 'polypeptide(L)'
;MHQIYQQEENILSKLNSLLAMYRCLHFSQLCRIFPELSITQLTLLLKKLVRKGRIFLDSKKDLVYYAGITEANPAILSSFWVLLEFHPEINYHTVSGYPVTLSFTATDDCFDVIFIPLEKEQILNQALSFYKEGYPKRIVVVENVTQISLLSIPGTIGYCTVSEEGH
;
A
#
# COMPACT_ATOMS: atom_id res chain seq x y z
N MET A 1 -7.08 -33.52 5.47
CA MET A 1 -5.80 -33.03 5.99
C MET A 1 -4.95 -32.35 4.91
N HIS A 2 -4.78 -32.93 3.71
CA HIS A 2 -3.96 -32.38 2.60
C HIS A 2 -4.45 -31.01 2.09
N GLN A 3 -5.77 -30.78 1.96
CA GLN A 3 -6.33 -29.51 1.48
C GLN A 3 -6.08 -28.32 2.42
N ILE A 4 -6.11 -28.54 3.74
CA ILE A 4 -5.87 -27.48 4.75
C ILE A 4 -4.43 -27.00 4.69
N TYR A 5 -3.46 -27.91 4.56
CA TYR A 5 -2.05 -27.57 4.40
C TYR A 5 -1.78 -26.79 3.10
N GLN A 6 -2.42 -27.17 2.02
CA GLN A 6 -2.26 -26.52 0.72
C GLN A 6 -2.83 -25.09 0.71
N GLN A 7 -3.94 -24.88 1.40
CA GLN A 7 -4.55 -23.56 1.57
C GLN A 7 -3.66 -22.64 2.43
N GLU A 8 -3.12 -23.16 3.52
CA GLU A 8 -2.21 -22.42 4.40
C GLU A 8 -0.92 -22.01 3.68
N GLU A 9 -0.31 -22.91 2.89
CA GLU A 9 0.88 -22.62 2.10
C GLU A 9 0.62 -21.56 1.03
N ASN A 10 -0.55 -21.57 0.41
CA ASN A 10 -0.96 -20.56 -0.56
C ASN A 10 -1.07 -19.16 0.10
N ILE A 11 -1.71 -19.08 1.27
CA ILE A 11 -1.81 -17.82 2.02
C ILE A 11 -0.42 -17.32 2.46
N LEU A 12 0.44 -18.20 2.96
CA LEU A 12 1.82 -17.86 3.31
C LEU A 12 2.61 -17.31 2.12
N SER A 13 2.43 -17.90 0.95
CA SER A 13 3.06 -17.43 -0.29
C SER A 13 2.56 -16.05 -0.68
N LYS A 14 1.24 -15.82 -0.65
CA LYS A 14 0.64 -14.51 -0.94
C LYS A 14 1.13 -13.45 0.03
N LEU A 15 1.13 -13.74 1.32
CA LEU A 15 1.60 -12.84 2.37
C LEU A 15 3.08 -12.48 2.21
N ASN A 16 3.92 -13.48 1.92
CA ASN A 16 5.34 -13.25 1.66
C ASN A 16 5.58 -12.42 0.39
N SER A 17 4.82 -12.68 -0.68
CA SER A 17 4.92 -11.91 -1.94
C SER A 17 4.46 -10.47 -1.76
N LEU A 18 3.38 -10.23 -1.00
CA LEU A 18 2.90 -8.91 -0.67
C LEU A 18 3.96 -8.11 0.09
N LEU A 19 4.52 -8.69 1.15
CA LEU A 19 5.57 -8.06 1.95
C LEU A 19 6.88 -7.86 1.17
N ALA A 20 7.22 -8.77 0.27
CA ALA A 20 8.36 -8.60 -0.62
C ALA A 20 8.17 -7.42 -1.58
N MET A 21 6.95 -7.19 -2.07
CA MET A 21 6.59 -6.09 -2.97
C MET A 21 6.60 -4.74 -2.26
N TYR A 22 5.89 -4.63 -1.14
CA TYR A 22 5.70 -3.35 -0.42
C TYR A 22 6.78 -3.05 0.61
N ARG A 23 7.64 -4.02 0.93
CA ARG A 23 8.77 -3.95 1.85
C ARG A 23 8.39 -3.80 3.32
N CYS A 24 7.41 -2.99 3.64
CA CYS A 24 6.89 -2.78 4.99
C CYS A 24 5.40 -2.42 4.91
N LEU A 25 4.59 -3.01 5.77
CA LEU A 25 3.17 -2.70 5.93
C LEU A 25 2.80 -2.69 7.42
N HIS A 26 1.71 -1.99 7.76
CA HIS A 26 1.10 -2.12 9.07
C HIS A 26 0.43 -3.49 9.25
N PHE A 27 0.46 -4.03 10.44
CA PHE A 27 -0.27 -5.25 10.76
C PHE A 27 -1.78 -5.07 10.52
N SER A 28 -2.31 -3.89 10.86
CA SER A 28 -3.68 -3.49 10.58
C SER A 28 -4.03 -3.49 9.09
N GLN A 29 -3.10 -3.07 8.21
CA GLN A 29 -3.26 -3.17 6.76
C GLN A 29 -3.32 -4.64 6.29
N LEU A 30 -2.50 -5.50 6.89
CA LEU A 30 -2.55 -6.94 6.59
C LEU A 30 -3.87 -7.57 7.05
N CYS A 31 -4.42 -7.15 8.17
CA CYS A 31 -5.76 -7.58 8.60
C CYS A 31 -6.86 -7.21 7.60
N ARG A 32 -6.76 -6.02 6.98
CA ARG A 32 -7.77 -5.57 5.99
C ARG A 32 -7.65 -6.26 4.64
N ILE A 33 -6.44 -6.56 4.18
CA ILE A 33 -6.25 -7.21 2.87
C ILE A 33 -6.47 -8.73 2.92
N PHE A 34 -6.43 -9.34 4.12
CA PHE A 34 -6.75 -10.74 4.36
C PHE A 34 -7.94 -10.87 5.31
N PRO A 35 -9.14 -10.39 4.93
CA PRO A 35 -10.30 -10.36 5.81
C PRO A 35 -10.83 -11.75 6.18
N GLU A 36 -10.46 -12.78 5.41
CA GLU A 36 -10.78 -14.18 5.69
C GLU A 36 -9.98 -14.76 6.88
N LEU A 37 -8.91 -14.09 7.32
CA LEU A 37 -8.08 -14.53 8.43
C LEU A 37 -8.47 -13.83 9.72
N SER A 38 -8.64 -14.60 10.79
CA SER A 38 -8.67 -14.01 12.12
C SER A 38 -7.28 -13.44 12.51
N ILE A 39 -7.26 -12.48 13.42
CA ILE A 39 -6.02 -11.89 13.97
C ILE A 39 -5.06 -12.98 14.46
N THR A 40 -5.60 -14.01 15.13
CA THR A 40 -4.82 -15.15 15.63
C THR A 40 -4.18 -15.94 14.49
N GLN A 41 -4.93 -16.24 13.44
CA GLN A 41 -4.41 -16.96 12.26
C GLN A 41 -3.33 -16.16 11.55
N LEU A 42 -3.57 -14.86 11.28
CA LEU A 42 -2.59 -13.98 10.66
C LEU A 42 -1.30 -13.91 11.51
N THR A 43 -1.43 -13.74 12.83
CA THR A 43 -0.29 -13.72 13.75
C THR A 43 0.52 -15.02 13.69
N LEU A 44 -0.13 -16.19 13.61
CA LEU A 44 0.56 -17.48 13.51
C LEU A 44 1.30 -17.61 12.18
N LEU A 45 0.71 -17.15 11.07
CA LEU A 45 1.36 -17.14 9.75
C LEU A 45 2.58 -16.22 9.72
N LEU A 46 2.46 -15.01 10.27
CA LEU A 46 3.58 -14.09 10.40
C LEU A 46 4.72 -14.68 11.25
N LYS A 47 4.41 -15.32 12.38
CA LYS A 47 5.41 -16.03 13.19
C LYS A 47 6.13 -17.12 12.41
N LYS A 48 5.45 -17.83 11.50
CA LYS A 48 6.12 -18.80 10.61
C LYS A 48 7.09 -18.11 9.65
N LEU A 49 6.73 -16.96 9.08
CA LEU A 49 7.62 -16.19 8.21
C LEU A 49 8.82 -15.61 8.98
N VAL A 50 8.63 -15.17 10.24
CA VAL A 50 9.73 -14.74 11.12
C VAL A 50 10.72 -15.89 11.35
N ARG A 51 10.22 -17.09 11.69
CA ARG A 51 11.08 -18.29 11.90
C ARG A 51 11.86 -18.69 10.64
N LYS A 52 11.29 -18.41 9.45
CA LYS A 52 11.97 -18.63 8.17
C LYS A 52 12.94 -17.48 7.81
N GLY A 53 13.08 -16.45 8.64
CA GLY A 53 13.92 -15.27 8.39
C GLY A 53 13.44 -14.40 7.23
N ARG A 54 12.15 -14.47 6.86
CA ARG A 54 11.59 -13.74 5.73
C ARG A 54 11.11 -12.35 6.10
N ILE A 55 10.70 -12.15 7.34
CA ILE A 55 10.15 -10.90 7.85
C ILE A 55 10.63 -10.63 9.28
N PHE A 56 10.49 -9.38 9.69
CA PHE A 56 10.67 -8.89 11.05
C PHE A 56 9.40 -8.17 11.52
N LEU A 57 9.03 -8.33 12.79
CA LEU A 57 7.88 -7.68 13.40
C LEU A 57 8.33 -6.60 14.39
N ASP A 58 7.89 -5.37 14.20
CA ASP A 58 7.98 -4.31 15.20
C ASP A 58 6.59 -4.07 15.81
N SER A 59 6.30 -4.79 16.89
CA SER A 59 5.01 -4.71 17.57
C SER A 59 4.76 -3.37 18.28
N LYS A 60 5.80 -2.56 18.51
CA LYS A 60 5.66 -1.22 19.11
C LYS A 60 5.13 -0.21 18.11
N LYS A 61 5.47 -0.40 16.83
CA LYS A 61 5.08 0.48 15.72
C LYS A 61 3.97 -0.11 14.86
N ASP A 62 3.43 -1.27 15.21
CA ASP A 62 2.46 -2.01 14.38
C ASP A 62 2.98 -2.30 12.95
N LEU A 63 4.28 -2.53 12.78
CA LEU A 63 4.92 -2.68 11.48
C LEU A 63 5.46 -4.09 11.25
N VAL A 64 5.29 -4.55 10.01
CA VAL A 64 5.80 -5.82 9.50
C VAL A 64 6.74 -5.52 8.35
N TYR A 65 8.04 -5.79 8.57
CA TYR A 65 9.09 -5.53 7.60
C TYR A 65 9.48 -6.79 6.84
N TYR A 66 9.70 -6.69 5.55
CA TYR A 66 10.38 -7.74 4.80
C TYR A 66 11.86 -7.81 5.20
N ALA A 67 12.48 -9.00 5.13
CA ALA A 67 13.86 -9.20 5.55
C ALA A 67 14.83 -8.24 4.85
N GLY A 68 15.74 -7.64 5.62
CA GLY A 68 16.72 -6.67 5.14
C GLY A 68 16.21 -5.22 5.05
N ILE A 69 14.95 -4.98 5.37
CA ILE A 69 14.38 -3.61 5.42
C ILE A 69 14.41 -3.12 6.86
N THR A 70 14.94 -1.93 7.07
CA THR A 70 15.09 -1.30 8.41
C THR A 70 14.23 -0.05 8.58
N GLU A 71 13.74 0.52 7.48
CA GLU A 71 12.94 1.75 7.48
C GLU A 71 11.65 1.56 6.70
N ALA A 72 10.57 2.06 7.27
CA ALA A 72 9.28 2.10 6.60
C ALA A 72 9.24 3.28 5.61
N ASN A 73 8.61 3.08 4.47
CA ASN A 73 8.34 4.15 3.51
C ASN A 73 6.94 4.74 3.77
N PRO A 74 6.83 5.99 4.29
CA PRO A 74 5.54 6.60 4.59
C PRO A 74 4.65 6.72 3.35
N ALA A 75 5.23 6.98 2.18
CA ALA A 75 4.48 7.07 0.94
C ALA A 75 3.78 5.73 0.61
N ILE A 76 4.48 4.61 0.78
CA ILE A 76 3.93 3.27 0.57
C ILE A 76 2.83 2.98 1.60
N LEU A 77 3.09 3.24 2.88
CA LEU A 77 2.12 2.98 3.95
C LEU A 77 0.81 3.76 3.73
N SER A 78 0.92 5.07 3.43
CA SER A 78 -0.25 5.91 3.18
C SER A 78 -0.98 5.51 1.89
N SER A 79 -0.25 5.27 0.80
CA SER A 79 -0.85 4.85 -0.46
C SER A 79 -1.52 3.48 -0.38
N PHE A 80 -1.01 2.58 0.46
CA PHE A 80 -1.62 1.26 0.66
C PHE A 80 -2.98 1.34 1.38
N TRP A 81 -3.19 2.34 2.26
CA TRP A 81 -4.51 2.61 2.83
C TRP A 81 -5.53 2.98 1.74
N VAL A 82 -5.12 3.82 0.78
CA VAL A 82 -5.98 4.16 -0.37
C VAL A 82 -6.35 2.92 -1.18
N LEU A 83 -5.38 2.06 -1.45
CA LEU A 83 -5.63 0.79 -2.15
C LEU A 83 -6.67 -0.06 -1.40
N LEU A 84 -6.59 -0.13 -0.07
CA LEU A 84 -7.51 -0.91 0.75
C LEU A 84 -8.97 -0.41 0.70
N GLU A 85 -9.22 0.86 0.37
CA GLU A 85 -10.59 1.38 0.16
C GLU A 85 -11.28 0.75 -1.07
N PHE A 86 -10.51 0.22 -2.02
CA PHE A 86 -11.02 -0.47 -3.21
C PHE A 86 -11.10 -2.00 -3.04
N HIS A 87 -10.65 -2.54 -1.89
CA HIS A 87 -10.79 -3.97 -1.60
C HIS A 87 -12.28 -4.31 -1.31
N PRO A 88 -12.87 -5.39 -1.85
CA PRO A 88 -12.24 -6.52 -2.56
C PRO A 88 -12.19 -6.43 -4.09
N GLU A 89 -12.49 -5.29 -4.69
CA GLU A 89 -12.62 -5.13 -6.15
C GLU A 89 -11.27 -5.07 -6.89
N ILE A 90 -10.15 -5.16 -6.16
CA ILE A 90 -8.80 -5.10 -6.72
C ILE A 90 -8.49 -6.38 -7.49
N ASN A 91 -8.16 -6.21 -8.78
CA ASN A 91 -7.72 -7.30 -9.64
C ASN A 91 -6.18 -7.44 -9.68
N TYR A 92 -5.48 -6.30 -9.63
CA TYR A 92 -4.02 -6.23 -9.68
C TYR A 92 -3.52 -5.00 -8.95
N HIS A 93 -2.35 -5.09 -8.33
CA HIS A 93 -1.68 -3.96 -7.70
C HIS A 93 -0.15 -4.14 -7.70
N THR A 94 0.59 -3.03 -7.73
CA THR A 94 2.04 -3.03 -7.69
C THR A 94 2.59 -1.70 -7.17
N VAL A 95 3.80 -1.74 -6.61
CA VAL A 95 4.60 -0.54 -6.37
C VAL A 95 5.04 0.01 -7.70
N SER A 96 4.96 1.32 -7.88
CA SER A 96 5.34 2.02 -9.11
C SER A 96 6.63 2.83 -8.94
N GLY A 97 7.11 3.41 -10.04
CA GLY A 97 8.25 4.31 -10.05
C GLY A 97 7.83 5.76 -9.86
N TYR A 98 8.70 6.55 -9.23
CA TYR A 98 8.50 8.00 -9.07
C TYR A 98 8.03 8.67 -10.38
N PRO A 99 7.03 9.55 -10.35
CA PRO A 99 6.38 10.14 -9.16
C PRO A 99 5.17 9.36 -8.62
N VAL A 100 4.82 8.25 -9.23
CA VAL A 100 3.72 7.38 -8.78
C VAL A 100 4.23 6.45 -7.67
N THR A 101 3.48 6.34 -6.58
CA THR A 101 3.85 5.49 -5.44
C THR A 101 3.43 4.04 -5.67
N LEU A 102 2.19 3.84 -6.06
CA LEU A 102 1.65 2.52 -6.43
C LEU A 102 0.57 2.67 -7.50
N SER A 103 0.36 1.59 -8.24
CA SER A 103 -0.71 1.49 -9.23
C SER A 103 -1.55 0.25 -8.96
N PHE A 104 -2.84 0.33 -9.24
CA PHE A 104 -3.74 -0.81 -9.12
C PHE A 104 -4.87 -0.75 -10.14
N THR A 105 -5.48 -1.90 -10.38
CA THR A 105 -6.72 -2.01 -11.15
C THR A 105 -7.83 -2.52 -10.25
N ALA A 106 -8.97 -1.85 -10.30
CA ALA A 106 -10.18 -2.25 -9.60
C ALA A 106 -11.36 -2.11 -10.55
N THR A 107 -12.23 -3.13 -10.56
CA THR A 107 -13.31 -3.23 -11.55
C THR A 107 -12.72 -3.17 -12.98
N ASP A 108 -13.03 -2.15 -13.75
CA ASP A 108 -12.53 -1.95 -15.13
C ASP A 108 -11.60 -0.73 -15.25
N ASP A 109 -11.20 -0.13 -14.12
CA ASP A 109 -10.40 1.08 -14.09
C ASP A 109 -8.96 0.83 -13.61
N CYS A 110 -8.03 1.67 -14.08
CA CYS A 110 -6.66 1.74 -13.57
C CYS A 110 -6.46 3.02 -12.76
N PHE A 111 -5.78 2.87 -11.65
CA PHE A 111 -5.52 3.95 -10.70
C PHE A 111 -4.02 4.07 -10.42
N ASP A 112 -3.54 5.30 -10.39
CA ASP A 112 -2.24 5.67 -9.85
C ASP A 112 -2.45 6.41 -8.53
N VAL A 113 -1.74 5.98 -7.49
CA VAL A 113 -1.68 6.69 -6.20
C VAL A 113 -0.37 7.43 -6.12
N ILE A 114 -0.46 8.72 -5.82
CA ILE A 114 0.68 9.64 -5.76
C ILE A 114 0.72 10.24 -4.36
N PHE A 115 1.77 9.96 -3.62
CA PHE A 115 1.98 10.58 -2.30
C PHE A 115 2.83 11.84 -2.45
N ILE A 116 2.36 12.95 -1.86
CA ILE A 116 3.04 14.25 -1.92
C ILE A 116 3.44 14.68 -0.51
N PRO A 117 4.73 14.55 -0.16
CA PRO A 117 5.25 15.11 1.09
C PRO A 117 5.12 16.63 1.11
N LEU A 118 5.09 17.22 2.30
CA LEU A 118 5.16 18.66 2.48
C LEU A 118 6.39 19.25 1.75
N GLU A 119 6.21 20.45 1.20
CA GLU A 119 7.24 21.20 0.47
C GLU A 119 7.71 20.56 -0.86
N LYS A 120 7.01 19.53 -1.35
CA LYS A 120 7.32 18.86 -2.63
C LYS A 120 6.29 19.14 -3.72
N GLU A 121 5.30 20.01 -3.47
CA GLU A 121 4.19 20.29 -4.37
C GLU A 121 4.67 20.77 -5.75
N GLN A 122 5.61 21.75 -5.78
CA GLN A 122 6.11 22.31 -7.04
C GLN A 122 6.86 21.29 -7.89
N ILE A 123 7.72 20.49 -7.25
CA ILE A 123 8.50 19.45 -7.95
C ILE A 123 7.56 18.41 -8.56
N LEU A 124 6.54 18.00 -7.80
CA LEU A 124 5.59 16.99 -8.26
C LEU A 124 4.63 17.55 -9.31
N ASN A 125 4.17 18.78 -9.19
CA ASN A 125 3.42 19.45 -10.26
C ASN A 125 4.22 19.46 -11.57
N GLN A 126 5.50 19.81 -11.51
CA GLN A 126 6.37 19.82 -12.68
C GLN A 126 6.59 18.41 -13.24
N ALA A 127 6.89 17.43 -12.40
CA ALA A 127 7.11 16.05 -12.82
C ALA A 127 5.86 15.44 -13.48
N LEU A 128 4.67 15.82 -12.99
CA LEU A 128 3.39 15.29 -13.45
C LEU A 128 2.74 16.12 -14.56
N SER A 129 3.23 17.33 -14.84
CA SER A 129 2.66 18.21 -15.90
C SER A 129 2.69 17.59 -17.29
N PHE A 130 3.59 16.65 -17.55
CA PHE A 130 3.73 15.96 -18.83
C PHE A 130 2.76 14.77 -18.99
N TYR A 131 2.10 14.36 -17.89
CA TYR A 131 1.12 13.28 -17.95
C TYR A 131 -0.17 13.76 -18.62
N LYS A 132 -0.71 12.94 -19.50
CA LYS A 132 -1.97 13.26 -20.18
C LYS A 132 -3.15 13.12 -19.22
N GLU A 133 -4.17 13.93 -19.42
CA GLU A 133 -5.47 13.74 -18.78
C GLU A 133 -6.11 12.42 -19.24
N GLY A 134 -6.90 11.84 -18.35
CA GLY A 134 -7.83 10.76 -18.66
C GLY A 134 -7.44 9.41 -18.08
N TYR A 135 -6.25 8.89 -18.33
CA TYR A 135 -5.95 7.51 -17.91
C TYR A 135 -4.47 7.26 -17.69
N PRO A 136 -4.04 6.61 -16.59
CA PRO A 136 -4.85 6.14 -15.44
C PRO A 136 -5.47 7.28 -14.63
N LYS A 137 -6.54 6.97 -13.87
CA LYS A 137 -7.14 7.87 -12.87
C LYS A 137 -6.15 8.07 -11.73
N ARG A 138 -6.02 9.30 -11.20
CA ARG A 138 -5.04 9.60 -10.16
C ARG A 138 -5.70 9.96 -8.84
N ILE A 139 -5.25 9.33 -7.78
CA ILE A 139 -5.61 9.65 -6.39
C ILE A 139 -4.36 10.22 -5.73
N VAL A 140 -4.49 11.43 -5.20
CA VAL A 140 -3.37 12.15 -4.61
C VAL A 140 -3.50 12.11 -3.10
N VAL A 141 -2.48 11.56 -2.44
CA VAL A 141 -2.36 11.52 -0.98
C VAL A 141 -1.46 12.67 -0.55
N VAL A 142 -1.96 13.52 0.32
CA VAL A 142 -1.22 14.66 0.88
C VAL A 142 -1.06 14.51 2.39
N GLU A 143 0.01 15.03 2.95
CA GLU A 143 0.23 15.04 4.41
C GLU A 143 -0.68 16.07 5.09
N ASN A 144 -1.01 17.16 4.40
CA ASN A 144 -1.87 18.22 4.91
C ASN A 144 -2.82 18.71 3.83
N VAL A 145 -4.09 18.94 4.19
CA VAL A 145 -5.12 19.44 3.27
C VAL A 145 -4.78 20.79 2.63
N THR A 146 -3.96 21.61 3.30
CA THR A 146 -3.50 22.90 2.75
C THR A 146 -2.69 22.77 1.48
N GLN A 147 -2.03 21.62 1.25
CA GLN A 147 -1.27 21.34 0.03
C GLN A 147 -2.16 21.30 -1.22
N ILE A 148 -3.43 20.93 -1.08
CA ILE A 148 -4.36 20.73 -2.21
C ILE A 148 -4.44 21.99 -3.07
N SER A 149 -4.47 23.17 -2.46
CA SER A 149 -4.54 24.45 -3.19
C SER A 149 -3.29 24.77 -4.01
N LEU A 150 -2.18 24.07 -3.75
CA LEU A 150 -0.89 24.24 -4.44
C LEU A 150 -0.68 23.21 -5.55
N LEU A 151 -1.61 22.27 -5.72
CA LEU A 151 -1.47 21.14 -6.63
C LEU A 151 -2.29 21.34 -7.91
N SER A 152 -1.66 20.96 -9.02
CA SER A 152 -2.30 20.93 -10.35
C SER A 152 -1.80 19.70 -11.09
N ILE A 153 -2.39 18.55 -10.78
CA ILE A 153 -2.00 17.26 -11.34
C ILE A 153 -3.06 16.79 -12.32
N PRO A 154 -2.71 16.62 -13.61
CA PRO A 154 -3.66 16.15 -14.63
C PRO A 154 -4.25 14.78 -14.29
N GLY A 155 -5.53 14.57 -14.54
CA GLY A 155 -6.22 13.29 -14.33
C GLY A 155 -6.49 12.96 -12.87
N THR A 156 -6.34 13.90 -11.94
CA THR A 156 -6.69 13.70 -10.52
C THR A 156 -8.20 13.60 -10.37
N ILE A 157 -8.66 12.50 -9.76
CA ILE A 157 -10.07 12.27 -9.42
C ILE A 157 -10.39 12.53 -7.95
N GLY A 158 -9.38 12.62 -7.11
CA GLY A 158 -9.55 12.91 -5.68
C GLY A 158 -8.25 13.18 -4.96
N TYR A 159 -8.37 13.90 -3.85
CA TYR A 159 -7.31 14.14 -2.88
C TYR A 159 -7.74 13.54 -1.54
N CYS A 160 -6.78 12.98 -0.82
CA CYS A 160 -7.01 12.48 0.53
C CYS A 160 -5.80 12.71 1.44
N THR A 161 -6.06 12.73 2.73
CA THR A 161 -5.04 12.59 3.78
C THR A 161 -5.21 11.22 4.40
N VAL A 162 -4.12 10.67 4.91
CA VAL A 162 -4.15 9.42 5.66
C VAL A 162 -3.63 9.72 7.05
N SER A 163 -4.45 9.49 8.08
CA SER A 163 -4.02 9.59 9.47
C SER A 163 -3.09 8.44 9.84
N GLU A 164 -2.39 8.55 10.97
CA GLU A 164 -1.54 7.48 11.49
C GLU A 164 -2.35 6.19 11.78
N GLU A 165 -3.65 6.32 12.00
CA GLU A 165 -4.58 5.20 12.23
C GLU A 165 -5.22 4.65 10.94
N GLY A 166 -4.89 5.23 9.78
CA GLY A 166 -5.35 4.75 8.48
C GLY A 166 -6.77 5.19 8.09
N HIS A 167 -7.24 6.30 8.61
CA HIS A 167 -8.56 6.90 8.30
C HIS A 167 -8.41 8.28 7.68
#